data_f21d2845a5b7d16f2f303db61afac19a
#
_entry.id   f21d2845a5b7d16f2f303db61afac19a
#
_cell.length_a   1.000
_cell.length_b   1.000
_cell.length_c   1.000
_cell.angle_alpha   90.00
_cell.angle_beta   90.00
_cell.angle_gamma   90.00
#
_symmetry.space_group_name_H-M   'P 1'
#
loop_
_entity.id
_entity.type
_entity.pdbx_description
1 polymer ?
#
loop_
_entity_poly.entity_id
_entity_poly.type
_entity_poly.pdbx_seq_one_letter_code
_entity_poly.pdbx_strand_id
1 'polypeptide(L)'
;MDFAIPQDLEDYYAELEAFIENTIEPMVAKDDNIRFFDHRREDARTDWERGGLPSHDWEDLLRECRKAADAAGHWRFSAPKKYGGRDGSNLWMAVIRDRFAQRGLGLHNDLQNEHSIVG
;
A
#
# COMPACT_ATOMS: atom_id res chain seq x y z
N MET A 1 11.07 -21.40 18.55
CA MET A 1 11.13 -21.82 17.15
C MET A 1 11.58 -20.64 16.30
N ASP A 2 12.69 -20.79 15.64
CA ASP A 2 13.22 -19.72 14.83
C ASP A 2 12.58 -19.75 13.44
N PHE A 3 11.81 -18.72 13.16
CA PHE A 3 11.31 -18.53 11.80
C PHE A 3 12.36 -17.77 11.01
N ALA A 4 13.08 -18.47 10.16
CA ALA A 4 13.95 -17.83 9.20
C ALA A 4 13.07 -17.21 8.09
N ILE A 5 13.18 -15.92 7.89
CA ILE A 5 12.51 -15.26 6.78
C ILE A 5 13.25 -15.64 5.49
N PRO A 6 12.56 -16.22 4.48
CA PRO A 6 13.23 -16.58 3.23
C PRO A 6 13.92 -15.37 2.57
N GLN A 7 15.07 -15.60 1.96
CA GLN A 7 15.81 -14.54 1.28
C GLN A 7 15.00 -13.92 0.15
N ASP A 8 14.20 -14.73 -0.55
CA ASP A 8 13.34 -14.22 -1.62
C ASP A 8 12.34 -13.19 -1.11
N LEU A 9 11.80 -13.39 0.09
CA LEU A 9 10.89 -12.42 0.71
C LEU A 9 11.64 -11.15 1.11
N GLU A 10 12.84 -11.29 1.67
CA GLU A 10 13.65 -10.13 2.01
C GLU A 10 14.01 -9.31 0.76
N ASP A 11 14.34 -9.98 -0.34
CA ASP A 11 14.65 -9.32 -1.61
C ASP A 11 13.42 -8.58 -2.15
N TYR A 12 12.25 -9.22 -2.08
CA TYR A 12 11.01 -8.59 -2.50
C TYR A 12 10.66 -7.39 -1.61
N TYR A 13 10.85 -7.52 -0.31
CA TYR A 13 10.59 -6.42 0.61
C TYR A 13 11.51 -5.23 0.32
N ALA A 14 12.78 -5.49 -0.02
CA ALA A 14 13.70 -4.42 -0.43
C ALA A 14 13.21 -3.73 -1.70
N GLU A 15 12.65 -4.46 -2.65
CA GLU A 15 12.03 -3.89 -3.85
C GLU A 15 10.85 -2.98 -3.48
N LEU A 16 10.00 -3.41 -2.54
CA LEU A 16 8.89 -2.60 -2.04
C LEU A 16 9.38 -1.33 -1.34
N GLU A 17 10.42 -1.42 -0.52
CA GLU A 17 10.99 -0.26 0.16
C GLU A 17 11.52 0.76 -0.84
N ALA A 18 12.21 0.31 -1.89
CA ALA A 18 12.69 1.18 -2.94
C ALA A 18 11.53 1.85 -3.70
N PHE A 19 10.47 1.10 -3.97
CA PHE A 19 9.27 1.65 -4.60
C PHE A 19 8.62 2.70 -3.71
N ILE A 20 8.50 2.45 -2.42
CA ILE A 20 7.93 3.41 -1.47
C ILE A 20 8.77 4.70 -1.49
N GLU A 21 10.08 4.58 -1.36
CA GLU A 21 10.99 5.72 -1.31
C GLU A 21 10.96 6.54 -2.60
N ASN A 22 10.96 5.88 -3.75
CA ASN A 22 11.10 6.54 -5.04
C ASN A 22 9.78 7.02 -5.64
N THR A 23 8.65 6.41 -5.28
CA THR A 23 7.35 6.69 -5.90
C THR A 23 6.32 7.16 -4.89
N ILE A 24 6.20 6.49 -3.76
CA ILE A 24 5.11 6.76 -2.80
C ILE A 24 5.41 7.97 -1.92
N GLU A 25 6.61 8.07 -1.37
CA GLU A 25 6.97 9.21 -0.53
C GLU A 25 6.86 10.55 -1.26
N PRO A 26 7.29 10.67 -2.54
CA PRO A 26 7.04 11.90 -3.29
C PRO A 26 5.56 12.23 -3.45
N MET A 27 4.68 11.23 -3.60
CA MET A 27 3.23 11.47 -3.67
C MET A 27 2.70 12.06 -2.37
N VAL A 28 3.18 11.58 -1.23
CA VAL A 28 2.76 12.07 0.08
C VAL A 28 3.29 13.48 0.33
N ALA A 29 4.50 13.78 -0.13
CA ALA A 29 5.11 15.09 0.06
C ALA A 29 4.49 16.19 -0.79
N LYS A 30 3.78 15.82 -1.86
CA LYS A 30 3.18 16.76 -2.81
C LYS A 30 1.85 17.30 -2.28
N ASP A 31 1.59 18.59 -2.52
CA ASP A 31 0.27 19.20 -2.31
C ASP A 31 -0.32 19.00 -0.90
N ASP A 32 0.55 18.99 0.13
CA ASP A 32 0.13 18.77 1.52
C ASP A 32 -0.63 17.45 1.72
N ASN A 33 -0.30 16.43 0.97
CA ASN A 33 -0.94 15.12 1.11
C ASN A 33 -0.68 14.48 2.47
N ILE A 34 0.33 14.96 3.20
CA ILE A 34 0.60 14.51 4.57
C ILE A 34 -0.60 14.74 5.50
N ARG A 35 -1.49 15.67 5.14
CA ARG A 35 -2.69 15.95 5.94
C ARG A 35 -3.58 14.74 6.13
N PHE A 36 -3.56 13.81 5.18
CA PHE A 36 -4.37 12.59 5.26
C PHE A 36 -3.86 11.60 6.30
N PHE A 37 -2.63 11.77 6.76
CA PHE A 37 -2.00 10.88 7.73
C PHE A 37 -1.72 11.57 9.06
N ASP A 38 -2.21 12.80 9.23
CA ASP A 38 -2.06 13.56 10.47
C ASP A 38 -3.32 13.36 11.32
N HIS A 39 -3.16 12.68 12.45
CA HIS A 39 -4.29 12.40 13.34
C HIS A 39 -4.96 13.66 13.90
N ARG A 40 -4.29 14.81 13.83
CA ARG A 40 -4.86 16.10 14.23
C ARG A 40 -5.75 16.72 13.15
N ARG A 41 -5.77 16.13 11.96
CA ARG A 41 -6.56 16.59 10.82
C ARG A 41 -7.50 15.46 10.36
N GLU A 42 -8.26 14.90 11.31
CA GLU A 42 -9.11 13.74 11.09
C GLU A 42 -10.10 13.91 9.95
N ASP A 43 -10.55 15.16 9.72
CA ASP A 43 -11.55 15.45 8.70
C ASP A 43 -10.96 15.58 7.29
N ALA A 44 -9.64 15.49 7.11
CA ALA A 44 -9.03 15.66 5.80
C ALA A 44 -9.49 14.59 4.79
N ARG A 45 -9.79 13.39 5.27
CA ARG A 45 -10.24 12.27 4.41
C ARG A 45 -11.74 12.26 4.16
N THR A 46 -12.50 13.10 4.84
CA THR A 46 -13.96 13.02 4.86
C THR A 46 -14.59 14.32 4.38
N ASP A 47 -15.56 14.21 3.52
CA ASP A 47 -16.34 15.35 3.04
C ASP A 47 -17.69 15.36 3.75
N TRP A 48 -17.80 16.19 4.79
CA TRP A 48 -19.00 16.28 5.60
C TRP A 48 -20.16 16.96 4.86
N GLU A 49 -19.87 17.82 3.88
CA GLU A 49 -20.90 18.44 3.06
C GLU A 49 -21.61 17.43 2.16
N ARG A 50 -20.93 16.32 1.86
CA ARG A 50 -21.48 15.21 1.07
C ARG A 50 -21.96 14.06 1.95
N GLY A 51 -22.29 14.31 3.21
CA GLY A 51 -22.82 13.29 4.11
C GLY A 51 -21.80 12.33 4.71
N GLY A 52 -20.55 12.76 4.82
CA GLY A 52 -19.49 11.92 5.41
C GLY A 52 -18.84 10.96 4.44
N LEU A 53 -18.99 11.15 3.15
CA LEU A 53 -18.30 10.35 2.14
C LEU A 53 -16.80 10.69 2.12
N PRO A 54 -15.95 9.78 1.65
CA PRO A 54 -14.52 10.10 1.48
C PRO A 54 -14.35 11.32 0.58
N SER A 55 -13.38 12.19 0.90
CA SER A 55 -13.11 13.35 0.07
C SER A 55 -12.56 12.94 -1.30
N HIS A 56 -12.83 13.73 -2.32
CA HIS A 56 -12.34 13.46 -3.67
C HIS A 56 -10.82 13.46 -3.73
N ASP A 57 -10.17 14.37 -3.04
CA ASP A 57 -8.70 14.45 -3.02
C ASP A 57 -8.08 13.18 -2.42
N TRP A 58 -8.69 12.65 -1.37
CA TRP A 58 -8.25 11.40 -0.77
C TRP A 58 -8.44 10.21 -1.73
N GLU A 59 -9.61 10.11 -2.35
CA GLU A 59 -9.88 9.05 -3.33
C GLU A 59 -8.94 9.12 -4.53
N ASP A 60 -8.65 10.33 -5.01
CA ASP A 60 -7.73 10.52 -6.14
C ASP A 60 -6.32 10.09 -5.79
N LEU A 61 -5.86 10.43 -4.58
CA LEU A 61 -4.53 10.02 -4.12
C LEU A 61 -4.43 8.49 -4.00
N LEU A 62 -5.44 7.85 -3.42
CA LEU A 62 -5.48 6.39 -3.35
C LEU A 62 -5.46 5.75 -4.74
N ARG A 63 -6.20 6.33 -5.68
CA ARG A 63 -6.25 5.82 -7.05
C ARG A 63 -4.88 5.91 -7.71
N GLU A 64 -4.20 7.03 -7.58
CA GLU A 64 -2.85 7.20 -8.13
C GLU A 64 -1.87 6.20 -7.51
N CYS A 65 -1.93 6.02 -6.20
CA CYS A 65 -1.09 5.07 -5.50
C CYS A 65 -1.32 3.65 -6.01
N ARG A 66 -2.57 3.22 -6.12
CA ARG A 66 -2.91 1.88 -6.58
C ARG A 66 -2.52 1.63 -8.03
N LYS A 67 -2.69 2.63 -8.88
CA LYS A 67 -2.24 2.54 -10.29
C LYS A 67 -0.72 2.38 -10.37
N ALA A 68 0.03 3.14 -9.60
CA ALA A 68 1.47 3.03 -9.57
C ALA A 68 1.92 1.67 -9.04
N ALA A 69 1.28 1.18 -7.97
CA ALA A 69 1.58 -0.13 -7.40
C ALA A 69 1.26 -1.26 -8.39
N ASP A 70 0.15 -1.17 -9.11
CA ASP A 70 -0.21 -2.18 -10.12
C ASP A 70 0.77 -2.17 -11.29
N ALA A 71 1.15 -0.99 -11.76
CA ALA A 71 2.13 -0.86 -12.84
C ALA A 71 3.48 -1.45 -12.46
N ALA A 72 3.87 -1.33 -11.18
CA ALA A 72 5.11 -1.90 -10.66
C ALA A 72 4.99 -3.39 -10.31
N GLY A 73 3.78 -3.96 -10.39
CA GLY A 73 3.54 -5.37 -10.11
C GLY A 73 3.28 -5.71 -8.66
N HIS A 74 3.04 -4.71 -7.80
CA HIS A 74 2.81 -4.96 -6.37
C HIS A 74 1.35 -5.17 -6.01
N TRP A 75 0.44 -4.49 -6.71
CA TRP A 75 -0.99 -4.53 -6.37
C TRP A 75 -1.55 -5.95 -6.43
N ARG A 76 -1.14 -6.74 -7.42
CA ARG A 76 -1.58 -8.11 -7.63
C ARG A 76 -0.59 -9.15 -7.09
N PHE A 77 0.12 -8.81 -6.03
CA PHE A 77 1.19 -9.65 -5.49
C PHE A 77 0.74 -11.09 -5.25
N SER A 78 -0.44 -11.28 -4.62
CA SER A 78 -0.93 -12.62 -4.27
C SER A 78 -1.69 -13.32 -5.40
N ALA A 79 -1.94 -12.63 -6.51
CA ALA A 79 -2.62 -13.25 -7.65
C ALA A 79 -1.67 -14.17 -8.41
N PRO A 80 -2.19 -15.22 -9.09
CA PRO A 80 -1.37 -16.05 -9.95
C PRO A 80 -0.67 -15.27 -11.06
N LYS A 81 0.50 -15.71 -11.45
CA LYS A 81 1.27 -15.05 -12.51
C LYS A 81 0.51 -14.94 -13.82
N LYS A 82 -0.32 -15.94 -14.14
CA LYS A 82 -1.15 -15.92 -15.37
C LYS A 82 -2.16 -14.78 -15.39
N TYR A 83 -2.46 -14.17 -14.25
CA TYR A 83 -3.35 -13.01 -14.14
C TYR A 83 -2.59 -11.73 -13.82
N GLY A 84 -1.30 -11.70 -14.08
CA GLY A 84 -0.47 -10.52 -13.83
C GLY A 84 0.05 -10.37 -12.41
N GLY A 85 -0.12 -11.41 -11.59
CA GLY A 85 0.36 -11.40 -10.21
C GLY A 85 1.75 -12.02 -10.05
N ARG A 86 2.15 -12.22 -8.81
CA ARG A 86 3.47 -12.76 -8.46
C ARG A 86 3.40 -14.05 -7.63
N ASP A 87 2.23 -14.68 -7.54
CA ASP A 87 2.00 -15.90 -6.74
C ASP A 87 2.41 -15.74 -5.26
N GLY A 88 2.29 -14.53 -4.72
CA GLY A 88 2.66 -14.26 -3.34
C GLY A 88 1.80 -15.03 -2.35
N SER A 89 2.42 -15.59 -1.32
CA SER A 89 1.71 -16.36 -0.32
C SER A 89 1.06 -15.47 0.73
N ASN A 90 0.05 -16.00 1.41
CA ASN A 90 -0.59 -15.32 2.53
C ASN A 90 0.40 -15.06 3.67
N LEU A 91 1.35 -15.96 3.89
CA LEU A 91 2.39 -15.76 4.89
C LEU A 91 3.26 -14.55 4.55
N TRP A 92 3.68 -14.44 3.29
CA TRP A 92 4.49 -13.30 2.85
C TRP A 92 3.71 -11.99 3.01
N MET A 93 2.42 -12.00 2.66
CA MET A 93 1.59 -10.80 2.83
C MET A 93 1.45 -10.43 4.31
N ALA A 94 1.31 -11.41 5.20
CA ALA A 94 1.22 -11.15 6.63
C ALA A 94 2.50 -10.50 7.16
N VAL A 95 3.67 -11.00 6.74
CA VAL A 95 4.97 -10.44 7.14
C VAL A 95 5.11 -9.01 6.63
N ILE A 96 4.77 -8.77 5.36
CA ILE A 96 4.86 -7.44 4.75
C ILE A 96 3.95 -6.46 5.47
N ARG A 97 2.72 -6.85 5.76
CA ARG A 97 1.77 -6.00 6.49
C ARG A 97 2.24 -5.67 7.89
N ASP A 98 2.83 -6.65 8.58
CA ASP A 98 3.38 -6.42 9.91
C ASP A 98 4.49 -5.37 9.85
N ARG A 99 5.38 -5.47 8.89
CA ARG A 99 6.46 -4.50 8.70
C ARG A 99 5.92 -3.12 8.32
N PHE A 100 4.91 -3.07 7.47
CA PHE A 100 4.26 -1.80 7.12
C PHE A 100 3.56 -1.16 8.32
N ALA A 101 2.91 -1.96 9.16
CA ALA A 101 2.29 -1.45 10.37
C ALA A 101 3.30 -0.82 11.31
N GLN A 102 4.51 -1.39 11.40
CA GLN A 102 5.58 -0.85 12.20
C GLN A 102 6.08 0.51 11.69
N ARG A 103 5.90 0.80 10.41
CA ARG A 103 6.23 2.11 9.84
C ARG A 103 5.19 3.17 10.17
N GLY A 104 4.01 2.77 10.66
CA GLY A 104 2.92 3.67 10.99
C GLY A 104 1.96 3.93 9.82
N LEU A 105 1.23 5.03 9.89
CA LEU A 105 0.27 5.41 8.86
C LEU A 105 0.98 5.92 7.61
N GLY A 106 0.45 5.60 6.45
CA GLY A 106 0.98 6.09 5.18
C GLY A 106 0.38 5.34 4.00
N LEU A 107 0.63 5.85 2.80
CA LEU A 107 0.17 5.22 1.56
C LEU A 107 0.81 3.86 1.32
N HIS A 108 1.93 3.57 1.96
CA HIS A 108 2.58 2.26 1.82
C HIS A 108 1.67 1.11 2.26
N ASN A 109 0.64 1.39 3.08
CA ASN A 109 -0.32 0.37 3.49
C ASN A 109 -1.31 -0.01 2.37
N ASP A 110 -1.33 0.72 1.27
CA ASP A 110 -2.28 0.53 0.17
C ASP A 110 -1.61 -0.01 -1.11
N LEU A 111 -0.46 -0.65 -1.02
CA LEU A 111 0.29 -1.11 -2.18
C LEU A 111 -0.13 -2.48 -2.69
N GLN A 112 -0.81 -3.27 -1.88
CA GLN A 112 -1.19 -4.64 -2.22
C GLN A 112 -2.66 -4.88 -2.00
N ASN A 113 -3.29 -5.58 -2.94
CA ASN A 113 -4.70 -5.92 -2.84
C ASN A 113 -4.89 -7.12 -1.92
N GLU A 114 -5.66 -6.93 -0.85
CA GLU A 114 -5.98 -7.98 0.11
C GLU A 114 -6.94 -9.03 -0.44
N HIS A 115 -7.75 -8.64 -1.40
CA HIS A 115 -8.82 -9.47 -1.95
C HIS A 115 -8.44 -10.19 -3.24
N SER A 116 -7.17 -10.23 -3.55
CA SER A 116 -6.68 -10.86 -4.77
C SER A 116 -6.77 -12.39 -4.74
N ILE A 117 -7.16 -12.94 -3.61
CA ILE A 117 -7.27 -14.37 -3.42
C ILE A 117 -8.71 -14.79 -3.65
N VAL A 118 -9.17 -14.61 -4.82
CA VAL A 118 -10.43 -15.24 -5.17
C VAL A 118 -10.07 -16.53 -5.86
N GLY A 119 -10.09 -17.53 -5.05
CA GLY A 119 -9.83 -18.86 -5.54
C GLY A 119 -10.88 -19.29 -6.50
#